data_fb0f658386b4943fb76aba5aec5394dd
#
_entry.id   fb0f658386b4943fb76aba5aec5394dd
#
_cell.length_a   1.000
_cell.length_b   1.000
_cell.length_c   1.000
_cell.angle_alpha   90.00
_cell.angle_beta   90.00
_cell.angle_gamma   90.00
#
_symmetry.space_group_name_H-M   'P 1'
#
loop_
_entity.id
_entity.type
_entity.pdbx_description
1 polymer ?
#
loop_
_entity_poly.entity_id
_entity_poly.type
_entity_poly.pdbx_seq_one_letter_code
_entity_poly.pdbx_strand_id
1 'polypeptide(L)'
;MATITKKELIDRIAESSNSKRVLVKRVVQQFLDEIVAELGRGNRLEFRDFGVFETKLRKARKAQNPKTLEPVAVPEKRTVKFKVGRLMKQKLGDMTGAAIDDEAGDVNEMADAADEGDEADETSEQAQA
;
A
#
# COMPACT_ATOMS: atom_id res chain seq x y z
N MET A 1 -16.32 -7.52 -7.37
CA MET A 1 -15.67 -6.39 -6.69
C MET A 1 -15.40 -5.28 -7.71
N ALA A 2 -15.80 -4.08 -7.39
CA ALA A 2 -15.57 -2.94 -8.27
C ALA A 2 -14.28 -2.23 -7.89
N THR A 3 -13.61 -1.68 -8.88
CA THR A 3 -12.43 -0.87 -8.65
C THR A 3 -12.81 0.60 -8.74
N ILE A 4 -12.62 1.30 -7.63
CA ILE A 4 -12.90 2.72 -7.57
C ILE A 4 -11.58 3.47 -7.69
N THR A 5 -11.48 4.34 -8.67
CA THR A 5 -10.25 5.06 -8.94
C THR A 5 -10.19 6.39 -8.20
N LYS A 6 -9.01 6.97 -8.18
CA LYS A 6 -8.81 8.30 -7.61
C LYS A 6 -9.71 9.33 -8.27
N LYS A 7 -9.84 9.24 -9.59
CA LYS A 7 -10.68 10.16 -10.34
C LYS A 7 -12.13 10.14 -9.85
N GLU A 8 -12.65 8.96 -9.62
CA GLU A 8 -14.02 8.80 -9.15
C GLU A 8 -14.21 9.38 -7.75
N LEU A 9 -13.24 9.18 -6.89
CA LEU A 9 -13.29 9.75 -5.55
C LEU A 9 -13.23 11.27 -5.60
N ILE A 10 -12.40 11.82 -6.49
CA ILE A 10 -12.30 13.26 -6.67
C ILE A 10 -13.64 13.83 -7.11
N ASP A 11 -14.30 13.17 -8.07
CA ASP A 11 -15.61 13.62 -8.55
C ASP A 11 -16.64 13.63 -7.42
N ARG A 12 -16.67 12.58 -6.61
CA ARG A 12 -17.58 12.51 -5.47
C ARG A 12 -17.32 13.59 -4.44
N ILE A 13 -16.06 13.84 -4.15
CA ILE A 13 -15.69 14.86 -3.17
C ILE A 13 -16.06 16.24 -3.69
N ALA A 14 -15.79 16.52 -4.96
CA ALA A 14 -16.11 17.80 -5.55
C ALA A 14 -17.61 18.06 -5.48
N GLU A 15 -18.40 17.05 -5.77
CA GLU A 15 -19.85 17.17 -5.72
C GLU A 15 -20.35 17.36 -4.28
N SER A 16 -19.90 16.53 -3.36
CA SER A 16 -20.38 16.59 -1.98
C SER A 16 -19.92 17.84 -1.24
N SER A 17 -18.78 18.38 -1.58
CA SER A 17 -18.25 19.58 -0.94
C SER A 17 -18.60 20.85 -1.69
N ASN A 18 -19.29 20.70 -2.82
CA ASN A 18 -19.63 21.83 -3.68
C ASN A 18 -18.41 22.65 -4.07
N SER A 19 -17.35 21.95 -4.41
CA SER A 19 -16.07 22.55 -4.79
C SER A 19 -15.74 22.25 -6.23
N LYS A 20 -14.88 23.07 -6.82
CA LYS A 20 -14.45 22.85 -8.18
C LYS A 20 -13.62 21.58 -8.29
N ARG A 21 -13.92 20.77 -9.27
CA ARG A 21 -13.21 19.52 -9.48
C ARG A 21 -11.70 19.71 -9.64
N VAL A 22 -11.31 20.75 -10.34
CA VAL A 22 -9.88 21.05 -10.55
C VAL A 22 -9.17 21.31 -9.23
N LEU A 23 -9.82 22.04 -8.34
CA LEU A 23 -9.26 22.32 -7.03
C LEU A 23 -9.15 21.05 -6.19
N VAL A 24 -10.22 20.27 -6.18
CA VAL A 24 -10.24 19.01 -5.42
C VAL A 24 -9.15 18.07 -5.93
N LYS A 25 -9.01 17.98 -7.25
CA LYS A 25 -7.97 17.14 -7.83
C LYS A 25 -6.59 17.56 -7.37
N ARG A 26 -6.33 18.85 -7.34
CA ARG A 26 -5.03 19.37 -6.91
C ARG A 26 -4.76 19.03 -5.44
N VAL A 27 -5.74 19.29 -4.59
CA VAL A 27 -5.59 19.04 -3.16
C VAL A 27 -5.39 17.56 -2.87
N VAL A 28 -6.18 16.71 -3.51
CA VAL A 28 -6.06 15.27 -3.32
C VAL A 28 -4.70 14.78 -3.78
N GLN A 29 -4.26 15.26 -4.95
CA GLN A 29 -2.95 14.85 -5.45
C GLN A 29 -1.83 15.30 -4.52
N GLN A 30 -1.89 16.52 -4.03
CA GLN A 30 -0.89 17.02 -3.09
C GLN A 30 -0.89 16.18 -1.81
N PHE A 31 -2.05 15.81 -1.33
CA PHE A 31 -2.15 14.99 -0.14
C PHE A 31 -1.46 13.63 -0.34
N LEU A 32 -1.74 12.99 -1.46
CA LEU A 32 -1.11 11.70 -1.78
C LEU A 32 0.40 11.85 -1.95
N ASP A 33 0.84 12.93 -2.59
CA ASP A 33 2.26 13.19 -2.78
C ASP A 33 2.96 13.37 -1.43
N GLU A 34 2.31 14.04 -0.49
CA GLU A 34 2.87 14.23 0.84
C GLU A 34 2.97 12.91 1.59
N ILE A 35 2.00 12.04 1.43
CA ILE A 35 2.05 10.70 2.03
C ILE A 35 3.27 9.96 1.51
N VAL A 36 3.45 9.96 0.20
CA VAL A 36 4.58 9.27 -0.42
C VAL A 36 5.90 9.86 0.05
N ALA A 37 5.97 11.18 0.12
CA ALA A 37 7.20 11.85 0.55
C ALA A 37 7.59 11.49 1.98
N GLU A 38 6.61 11.48 2.90
CA GLU A 38 6.91 11.15 4.29
C GLU A 38 7.30 9.69 4.46
N LEU A 39 6.63 8.81 3.76
CA LEU A 39 7.00 7.40 3.81
C LEU A 39 8.39 7.18 3.20
N GLY A 40 8.73 7.95 2.19
CA GLY A 40 10.07 7.91 1.61
C GLY A 40 11.16 8.35 2.59
N ARG A 41 10.81 9.22 3.52
CA ARG A 41 11.75 9.64 4.58
C ARG A 41 11.82 8.62 5.71
N GLY A 42 11.02 7.58 5.67
CA GLY A 42 10.98 6.56 6.70
C GLY A 42 10.09 6.91 7.88
N ASN A 43 9.27 7.93 7.74
CA ASN A 43 8.38 8.35 8.82
C ASN A 43 7.08 7.58 8.80
N ARG A 44 6.47 7.50 9.96
CA ARG A 44 5.18 6.88 10.15
C ARG A 44 4.09 7.94 9.99
N LEU A 45 3.01 7.58 9.30
CA LEU A 45 1.88 8.47 9.12
C LEU A 45 0.67 7.91 9.88
N GLU A 46 0.17 8.67 10.81
CA GLU A 46 -0.99 8.25 11.59
C GLU A 46 -2.18 9.14 11.25
N PHE A 47 -3.21 8.53 10.69
CA PHE A 47 -4.47 9.20 10.44
C PHE A 47 -5.49 8.64 11.42
N ARG A 48 -5.76 9.42 12.45
CA ARG A 48 -6.63 8.97 13.53
C ARG A 48 -7.93 8.41 12.99
N ASP A 49 -8.34 7.27 13.51
CA ASP A 49 -9.57 6.56 13.15
C ASP A 49 -9.60 6.00 11.74
N PHE A 50 -8.67 6.39 10.88
CA PHE A 50 -8.57 5.87 9.53
C PHE A 50 -7.55 4.73 9.46
N GLY A 51 -6.33 5.01 9.83
CA GLY A 51 -5.27 4.00 9.81
C GLY A 51 -3.90 4.59 9.96
N VAL A 52 -2.93 3.71 9.94
CA VAL A 52 -1.52 4.07 10.11
C VAL A 52 -0.72 3.46 8.98
N PHE A 53 0.09 4.28 8.33
CA PHE A 53 1.06 3.83 7.33
C PHE A 53 2.43 3.78 7.98
N GLU A 54 3.10 2.67 7.85
CA GLU A 54 4.46 2.50 8.38
C GLU A 54 5.35 1.94 7.30
N THR A 55 6.61 2.31 7.35
CA THR A 55 7.59 1.66 6.50
C THR A 55 8.16 0.46 7.24
N LYS A 56 8.44 -0.57 6.50
CA LYS A 56 9.01 -1.79 7.03
C LYS A 56 10.21 -2.16 6.15
N LEU A 57 11.32 -2.43 6.79
CA LEU A 57 12.50 -2.86 6.09
C LEU A 57 12.54 -4.38 6.06
N ARG A 58 12.54 -4.94 4.87
CA ARG A 58 12.71 -6.36 4.70
C ARG A 58 14.17 -6.66 4.47
N LYS A 59 14.70 -7.54 5.29
CA LYS A 59 16.10 -7.91 5.19
C LYS A 59 16.38 -8.65 3.89
N ALA A 60 17.59 -8.50 3.41
CA ALA A 60 18.06 -9.29 2.29
C ALA A 60 17.95 -10.77 2.65
N ARG A 61 17.57 -11.56 1.69
CA ARG A 61 17.40 -12.99 1.90
C ARG A 61 17.71 -13.74 0.61
N LYS A 62 17.86 -15.03 0.74
CA LYS A 62 17.99 -15.90 -0.43
C LYS A 62 16.63 -16.50 -0.72
N ALA A 63 16.23 -16.40 -1.97
CA ALA A 63 15.00 -17.01 -2.44
C ALA A 63 15.37 -18.02 -3.52
N GLN A 64 14.44 -18.87 -3.87
CA GLN A 64 14.65 -19.86 -4.91
C GLN A 64 13.79 -19.53 -6.11
N ASN A 65 14.40 -19.53 -7.27
CA ASN A 65 13.68 -19.32 -8.52
C ASN A 65 12.78 -20.53 -8.76
N PRO A 66 11.46 -20.34 -8.85
CA PRO A 66 10.54 -21.48 -8.98
C PRO A 66 10.71 -22.23 -10.30
N LYS A 67 11.29 -21.62 -11.30
CA LYS A 67 11.48 -22.27 -12.61
C LYS A 67 12.77 -23.07 -12.67
N THR A 68 13.86 -22.52 -12.17
CA THR A 68 15.17 -23.15 -12.27
C THR A 68 15.63 -23.79 -10.98
N LEU A 69 14.97 -23.50 -9.87
CA LEU A 69 15.33 -23.96 -8.54
C LEU A 69 16.69 -23.44 -8.08
N GLU A 70 17.21 -22.44 -8.77
CA GLU A 70 18.47 -21.83 -8.38
C GLU A 70 18.25 -20.80 -7.29
N PRO A 71 19.18 -20.68 -6.35
CA PRO A 71 19.09 -19.65 -5.33
C PRO A 71 19.24 -18.27 -5.95
N VAL A 72 18.38 -17.35 -5.54
CA VAL A 72 18.40 -15.96 -5.98
C VAL A 72 18.52 -15.08 -4.77
N ALA A 73 19.44 -14.13 -4.84
CA ALA A 73 19.59 -13.15 -3.75
C ALA A 73 18.50 -12.10 -3.90
N VAL A 74 17.72 -11.93 -2.84
CA VAL A 74 16.70 -10.89 -2.78
C VAL A 74 17.29 -9.74 -1.94
N PRO A 75 17.45 -8.56 -2.53
CA PRO A 75 18.05 -7.45 -1.80
C PRO A 75 17.13 -6.93 -0.71
N GLU A 76 17.72 -6.17 0.18
CA GLU A 76 16.98 -5.46 1.22
C GLU A 76 16.00 -4.51 0.56
N LYS A 77 14.78 -4.46 1.09
CA LYS A 77 13.71 -3.71 0.47
C LYS A 77 12.87 -3.02 1.52
N ARG A 78 12.48 -1.79 1.22
CA ARG A 78 11.55 -1.04 2.08
C ARG A 78 10.14 -1.22 1.53
N THR A 79 9.23 -1.59 2.39
CA THR A 79 7.83 -1.78 2.03
C THR A 79 6.97 -0.93 2.94
N VAL A 80 5.71 -0.76 2.55
CA VAL A 80 4.74 0.01 3.32
C VAL A 80 3.71 -0.94 3.91
N LYS A 81 3.47 -0.79 5.21
CA LYS A 81 2.45 -1.56 5.91
C LYS A 81 1.35 -0.61 6.34
N PHE A 82 0.12 -0.97 6.07
CA PHE A 82 -1.04 -0.22 6.48
C PHE A 82 -1.80 -0.97 7.55
N LYS A 83 -2.05 -0.31 8.68
CA LYS A 83 -2.89 -0.86 9.74
C LYS A 83 -4.19 -0.08 9.77
N VAL A 84 -5.31 -0.79 9.77
CA VAL A 84 -6.62 -0.15 9.79
C VAL A 84 -6.86 0.56 11.11
N GLY A 85 -7.50 1.70 11.04
CA GLY A 85 -7.90 2.44 12.21
C GLY A 85 -9.26 1.98 12.72
N ARG A 86 -9.69 2.59 13.82
CA ARG A 86 -10.90 2.17 14.51
C ARG A 86 -12.16 2.29 13.65
N LEU A 87 -12.37 3.45 13.02
CA LEU A 87 -13.57 3.65 12.22
C LEU A 87 -13.61 2.77 10.99
N MET A 88 -12.48 2.61 10.32
CA MET A 88 -12.41 1.73 9.18
C MET A 88 -12.67 0.29 9.58
N LYS A 89 -12.13 -0.12 10.72
CA LYS A 89 -12.32 -1.47 11.23
C LYS A 89 -13.78 -1.75 11.54
N GLN A 90 -14.46 -0.80 12.17
CA GLN A 90 -15.88 -0.92 12.47
C GLN A 90 -16.71 -1.01 11.21
N LYS A 91 -16.42 -0.17 10.24
CA LYS A 91 -17.17 -0.14 8.98
C LYS A 91 -17.05 -1.45 8.23
N LEU A 92 -15.85 -1.99 8.16
CA LEU A 92 -15.63 -3.26 7.48
C LEU A 92 -16.27 -4.41 8.23
N GLY A 93 -16.20 -4.39 9.55
CA GLY A 93 -16.85 -5.40 10.38
C GLY A 93 -18.35 -5.39 10.21
N ASP A 94 -18.96 -4.21 10.17
CA ASP A 94 -20.40 -4.09 9.98
C ASP A 94 -20.85 -4.66 8.63
N MET A 95 -20.04 -4.46 7.60
CA MET A 95 -20.39 -4.92 6.27
C MET A 95 -20.27 -6.42 6.11
N THR A 96 -19.28 -7.01 6.73
CA THR A 96 -18.98 -8.42 6.53
C THR A 96 -19.53 -9.32 7.63
N GLY A 97 -19.84 -8.73 8.79
CA GLY A 97 -20.21 -9.50 9.95
C GLY A 97 -19.04 -10.31 10.51
N ALA A 98 -17.87 -10.16 9.95
CA ALA A 98 -16.69 -10.85 10.37
C ALA A 98 -15.81 -9.92 11.20
N ALA A 99 -15.11 -10.49 12.16
CA ALA A 99 -14.16 -9.72 12.94
C ALA A 99 -12.97 -9.39 12.06
N ILE A 100 -12.62 -8.12 12.02
CA ILE A 100 -11.41 -7.68 11.35
C ILE A 100 -10.41 -7.47 12.46
N ASP A 101 -9.38 -8.30 12.48
CA ASP A 101 -8.37 -8.17 13.50
C ASP A 101 -7.22 -7.33 12.97
N ASP A 102 -6.22 -7.16 13.82
CA ASP A 102 -5.07 -6.36 13.48
C ASP A 102 -4.23 -6.96 12.38
N GLU A 103 -4.54 -8.17 12.01
CA GLU A 103 -3.84 -8.85 10.96
C GLU A 103 -4.24 -8.40 9.58
N ALA A 104 -5.14 -7.45 9.49
CA ALA A 104 -5.42 -6.80 8.21
C ALA A 104 -4.13 -6.31 7.56
N GLY A 105 -3.13 -6.03 8.37
CA GLY A 105 -1.81 -5.73 7.85
C GLY A 105 -1.18 -6.85 7.06
N ASP A 106 -1.59 -8.06 7.34
CA ASP A 106 -1.07 -9.22 6.62
C ASP A 106 -1.45 -9.24 5.16
N VAL A 107 -2.57 -8.61 4.85
CA VAL A 107 -3.00 -8.48 3.46
C VAL A 107 -1.95 -7.70 2.68
N ASN A 108 -1.40 -6.67 3.27
CA ASN A 108 -0.33 -5.92 2.64
C ASN A 108 0.93 -6.76 2.49
N GLU A 109 1.20 -7.58 3.44
CA GLU A 109 2.34 -8.46 3.35
C GLU A 109 2.19 -9.48 2.25
N MET A 110 0.99 -9.96 2.04
CA MET A 110 0.72 -10.85 0.93
C MET A 110 0.89 -10.14 -0.41
N ALA A 111 0.45 -8.90 -0.49
CA ALA A 111 0.66 -8.09 -1.68
C ALA A 111 2.15 -7.86 -1.92
N ASP A 112 2.89 -7.63 -0.86
CA ASP A 112 4.33 -7.48 -0.96
C ASP A 112 4.99 -8.74 -1.47
N ALA A 113 4.51 -9.89 -1.05
CA ALA A 113 5.07 -11.14 -1.51
C ALA A 113 4.85 -11.33 -3.00
N ALA A 114 3.68 -10.94 -3.50
CA ALA A 114 3.40 -10.99 -4.91
C ALA A 114 4.30 -10.03 -5.68
N ASP A 115 4.47 -8.84 -5.14
CA ASP A 115 5.37 -7.85 -5.68
C ASP A 115 6.79 -8.37 -5.76
N GLU A 116 7.22 -9.04 -4.72
CA GLU A 116 8.55 -9.60 -4.69
C GLU A 116 8.77 -10.62 -5.79
N GLY A 117 7.74 -11.35 -6.11
CA GLY A 117 7.82 -12.29 -7.21
C GLY A 117 8.15 -11.59 -8.52
N ASP A 118 7.46 -10.51 -8.79
CA ASP A 118 7.71 -9.72 -9.98
C ASP A 118 9.08 -9.09 -9.94
N GLU A 119 9.45 -8.57 -8.81
CA GLU A 119 10.74 -7.94 -8.67
C GLU A 119 11.89 -8.92 -8.77
N ALA A 120 11.67 -10.12 -8.34
CA ALA A 120 12.70 -11.14 -8.49
C ALA A 120 13.06 -11.32 -9.95
N ASP A 121 12.07 -11.26 -10.82
CA ASP A 121 12.32 -11.35 -12.26
C ASP A 121 13.12 -10.15 -12.73
N GLU A 122 12.76 -8.99 -12.31
CA GLU A 122 13.48 -7.78 -12.68
C GLU A 122 14.90 -7.80 -12.17
N THR A 123 15.06 -8.24 -10.94
CA THR A 123 16.39 -8.33 -10.36
C THR A 123 17.26 -9.27 -11.15
N SER A 124 16.71 -10.35 -11.63
CA SER A 124 17.45 -11.28 -12.45
C SER A 124 17.96 -10.63 -13.73
N GLU A 125 17.12 -9.82 -14.33
CA GLU A 125 17.52 -9.09 -15.52
C GLU A 125 18.63 -8.11 -15.21
N GLN A 126 18.52 -7.42 -14.13
CA GLN A 126 19.53 -6.46 -13.72
C GLN A 126 20.86 -7.13 -13.43
N ALA A 127 20.80 -8.29 -12.85
CA ALA A 127 22.01 -9.03 -12.55
C ALA A 127 22.75 -9.44 -13.82
N GLN A 128 22.00 -9.64 -14.88
CA GLN A 128 22.61 -9.98 -16.17
C GLN A 128 23.19 -8.76 -16.86
N ALA A 129 22.66 -7.62 -16.58
CA ALA A 129 23.16 -6.39 -17.14
C ALA A 129 24.46 -5.97 -16.49
#